data_c9c19237025a041108ba171974466b2e
#
_entry.id   c9c19237025a041108ba171974466b2e
#
_cell.length_a   1.000
_cell.length_b   1.000
_cell.length_c   1.000
_cell.angle_alpha   90.00
_cell.angle_beta   90.00
_cell.angle_gamma   90.00
#
_symmetry.space_group_name_H-M   'P 1'
#
loop_
_entity.id
_entity.type
_entity.pdbx_description
1 polymer ?
#
loop_
_entity_poly.entity_id
_entity_poly.type
_entity_poly.pdbx_seq_one_letter_code
_entity_poly.pdbx_strand_id
1 'polypeptide(L)'
;GSKGYNRFTIREDAAEAYKALREEVLELGGVITSAGGKRSLTDSRKSKSRSTKSLHYVGLAIDLALDSGMGRSPEKQHFVIEDAGDRHWNVWCKTENPDVPERTIEAYTYHHVNKTVTGRFFSFTELAKKHGWFPIRARGWFMRGGKPSGAEWWHFQYNKALAEGKSQFGTELLRLYSREECEKFAYWEDSKCCTFGVDWF
;
A
#
# COMPACT_ATOMS: atom_id res chain seq x y z
N GLY A 1 -11.88 1.92 -17.35
CA GLY A 1 -12.28 2.06 -15.97
C GLY A 1 -11.47 1.13 -15.10
N SER A 2 -10.84 1.65 -14.05
CA SER A 2 -10.11 0.83 -13.09
C SER A 2 -11.09 -0.16 -12.46
N LYS A 3 -10.74 -1.44 -12.48
CA LYS A 3 -11.47 -2.49 -11.76
C LYS A 3 -11.13 -2.46 -10.27
N GLY A 4 -11.21 -1.27 -9.65
CA GLY A 4 -10.99 -1.14 -8.22
C GLY A 4 -12.17 -1.73 -7.44
N TYR A 5 -11.89 -2.38 -6.32
CA TYR A 5 -12.94 -2.79 -5.39
C TYR A 5 -13.55 -1.54 -4.75
N ASN A 6 -14.85 -1.29 -4.99
CA ASN A 6 -15.57 -0.17 -4.37
C ASN A 6 -15.78 -0.37 -2.86
N ARG A 7 -15.59 -1.60 -2.37
CA ARG A 7 -15.72 -1.97 -0.95
C ARG A 7 -14.65 -2.99 -0.57
N PHE A 8 -14.02 -2.78 0.57
CA PHE A 8 -13.10 -3.72 1.19
C PHE A 8 -13.21 -3.60 2.72
N THR A 9 -12.69 -4.58 3.42
CA THR A 9 -12.69 -4.61 4.89
C THR A 9 -11.30 -4.27 5.40
N ILE A 10 -11.24 -3.50 6.48
CA ILE A 10 -10.04 -3.25 7.29
C ILE A 10 -10.39 -3.46 8.75
N ARG A 11 -9.40 -3.51 9.61
CA ARG A 11 -9.61 -3.62 11.05
C ARG A 11 -10.23 -2.32 11.61
N GLU A 12 -11.06 -2.44 12.63
CA GLU A 12 -11.86 -1.33 13.15
C GLU A 12 -10.99 -0.16 13.63
N ASP A 13 -9.89 -0.45 14.32
CA ASP A 13 -8.95 0.57 14.82
C ASP A 13 -8.19 1.34 13.72
N ALA A 14 -8.24 0.86 12.48
CA ALA A 14 -7.70 1.55 11.30
C ALA A 14 -8.77 2.30 10.49
N ALA A 15 -10.06 2.05 10.76
CA ALA A 15 -11.16 2.51 9.92
C ALA A 15 -11.28 4.05 9.89
N GLU A 16 -11.21 4.70 11.05
CA GLU A 16 -11.34 6.15 11.13
C GLU A 16 -10.16 6.86 10.46
N ALA A 17 -8.94 6.35 10.63
CA ALA A 17 -7.76 6.88 9.96
C ALA A 17 -7.86 6.76 8.43
N TYR A 18 -8.45 5.66 7.94
CA TYR A 18 -8.69 5.48 6.50
C TYR A 18 -9.76 6.43 5.97
N LYS A 19 -10.86 6.63 6.73
CA LYS A 19 -11.90 7.59 6.35
C LYS A 19 -11.34 9.00 6.26
N ALA A 20 -10.58 9.44 7.27
CA ALA A 20 -9.95 10.75 7.28
C ALA A 20 -8.97 10.95 6.11
N LEU A 21 -8.13 9.94 5.80
CA LEU A 21 -7.29 9.95 4.62
C LEU A 21 -8.11 10.11 3.33
N ARG A 22 -9.19 9.34 3.21
CA ARG A 22 -10.05 9.38 2.03
C ARG A 22 -10.74 10.73 1.85
N GLU A 23 -11.24 11.32 2.93
CA GLU A 23 -11.88 12.64 2.93
C GLU A 23 -10.90 13.71 2.46
N GLU A 24 -9.69 13.76 3.01
CA GLU A 24 -8.68 14.75 2.62
C GLU A 24 -8.22 14.57 1.17
N VAL A 25 -8.10 13.33 0.68
CA VAL A 25 -7.82 13.06 -0.75
C VAL A 25 -8.94 13.61 -1.64
N LEU A 26 -10.21 13.43 -1.25
CA LEU A 26 -11.36 13.92 -2.01
C LEU A 26 -11.44 15.46 -1.99
N GLU A 27 -11.16 16.11 -0.85
CA GLU A 27 -11.09 17.58 -0.72
C GLU A 27 -10.04 18.18 -1.65
N LEU A 28 -8.90 17.48 -1.83
CA LEU A 28 -7.85 17.86 -2.78
C LEU A 28 -8.22 17.50 -4.24
N GLY A 29 -9.42 16.99 -4.50
CA GLY A 29 -9.88 16.61 -5.83
C GLY A 29 -9.24 15.33 -6.38
N GLY A 30 -8.62 14.53 -5.51
CA GLY A 30 -8.03 13.25 -5.88
C GLY A 30 -8.98 12.08 -5.78
N VAL A 31 -8.50 10.90 -6.13
CA VAL A 31 -9.24 9.63 -6.07
C VAL A 31 -8.37 8.54 -5.45
N ILE A 32 -8.89 7.83 -4.45
CA ILE A 32 -8.26 6.59 -3.98
C ILE A 32 -8.80 5.43 -4.81
N THR A 33 -7.95 4.88 -5.66
CA THR A 33 -8.21 3.60 -6.32
C THR A 33 -7.93 2.46 -5.34
N SER A 34 -8.58 1.31 -5.47
CA SER A 34 -8.38 0.22 -4.52
C SER A 34 -8.25 -1.14 -5.19
N ALA A 35 -7.26 -1.92 -4.76
CA ALA A 35 -7.13 -3.36 -5.00
C ALA A 35 -7.47 -4.19 -3.74
N GLY A 36 -7.92 -3.54 -2.66
CA GLY A 36 -8.46 -4.19 -1.47
C GLY A 36 -7.71 -3.88 -0.18
N GLY A 37 -8.24 -4.46 0.91
CA GLY A 37 -7.71 -4.35 2.26
C GLY A 37 -7.49 -5.72 2.89
N LYS A 38 -8.31 -6.09 3.92
CA LYS A 38 -8.19 -7.39 4.61
C LYS A 38 -8.32 -8.56 3.64
N ARG A 39 -7.42 -9.53 3.77
CA ARG A 39 -7.45 -10.82 3.06
C ARG A 39 -7.83 -11.95 4.02
N SER A 40 -8.52 -12.95 3.51
CA SER A 40 -8.78 -14.19 4.25
C SER A 40 -7.49 -14.97 4.45
N LEU A 41 -7.37 -15.69 5.56
CA LEU A 41 -6.26 -16.63 5.82
C LEU A 41 -6.14 -17.69 4.70
N THR A 42 -7.26 -18.06 4.06
CA THR A 42 -7.26 -19.03 2.95
C THR A 42 -6.63 -18.49 1.66
N ASP A 43 -6.50 -17.17 1.53
CA ASP A 43 -6.01 -16.54 0.29
C ASP A 43 -4.51 -16.75 0.04
N SER A 44 -3.72 -17.03 1.07
CA SER A 44 -2.29 -17.29 0.94
C SER A 44 -1.95 -18.50 0.11
N ARG A 45 -2.77 -19.54 0.20
CA ARG A 45 -2.58 -20.79 -0.53
C ARG A 45 -2.78 -20.64 -2.04
N LYS A 46 -3.40 -19.53 -2.47
CA LYS A 46 -3.73 -19.26 -3.88
C LYS A 46 -2.57 -18.69 -4.69
N SER A 47 -1.50 -18.23 -4.05
CA SER A 47 -0.37 -17.62 -4.75
C SER A 47 0.94 -17.80 -4.00
N LYS A 48 1.94 -18.44 -4.65
CA LYS A 48 3.31 -18.58 -4.12
C LYS A 48 4.06 -17.24 -3.97
N SER A 49 3.56 -16.17 -4.56
CA SER A 49 4.19 -14.84 -4.53
C SER A 49 3.73 -13.96 -3.36
N ARG A 50 2.72 -14.38 -2.60
CA ARG A 50 2.22 -13.61 -1.45
C ARG A 50 3.03 -13.89 -0.20
N SER A 51 3.35 -12.84 0.54
CA SER A 51 3.97 -12.99 1.86
C SER A 51 3.00 -13.66 2.83
N THR A 52 3.49 -14.60 3.61
CA THR A 52 2.74 -15.25 4.70
C THR A 52 2.54 -14.31 5.89
N LYS A 53 3.34 -13.25 6.02
CA LYS A 53 3.33 -12.26 7.10
C LYS A 53 2.70 -10.92 6.71
N SER A 54 1.83 -10.91 5.70
CA SER A 54 1.23 -9.66 5.22
C SER A 54 0.23 -9.08 6.20
N LEU A 55 0.33 -7.77 6.49
CA LEU A 55 -0.64 -7.05 7.33
C LEU A 55 -2.05 -7.01 6.75
N HIS A 56 -2.25 -7.40 5.49
CA HIS A 56 -3.59 -7.66 4.95
C HIS A 56 -4.36 -8.73 5.73
N TYR A 57 -3.67 -9.76 6.25
CA TYR A 57 -4.36 -10.81 7.03
C TYR A 57 -4.85 -10.32 8.38
N VAL A 58 -4.18 -9.32 8.92
CA VAL A 58 -4.61 -8.67 10.17
C VAL A 58 -5.46 -7.41 9.94
N GLY A 59 -5.82 -7.13 8.69
CA GLY A 59 -6.69 -6.01 8.33
C GLY A 59 -6.04 -4.62 8.49
N LEU A 60 -4.73 -4.55 8.52
CA LEU A 60 -3.94 -3.32 8.69
C LEU A 60 -3.16 -2.92 7.44
N ALA A 61 -3.59 -3.36 6.27
CA ALA A 61 -3.00 -2.93 5.01
C ALA A 61 -4.06 -2.68 3.96
N ILE A 62 -3.78 -1.74 3.07
CA ILE A 62 -4.55 -1.40 1.88
C ILE A 62 -3.64 -1.44 0.66
N ASP A 63 -4.21 -1.82 -0.48
CA ASP A 63 -3.56 -1.72 -1.78
C ASP A 63 -4.31 -0.75 -2.68
N LEU A 64 -3.60 0.18 -3.31
CA LEU A 64 -4.10 0.93 -4.46
C LEU A 64 -4.18 0.02 -5.69
N ALA A 65 -5.01 0.36 -6.67
CA ALA A 65 -5.11 -0.44 -7.88
C ALA A 65 -3.81 -0.35 -8.71
N LEU A 66 -3.25 -1.50 -9.07
CA LEU A 66 -1.94 -1.60 -9.73
C LEU A 66 -1.92 -0.93 -11.11
N ASP A 67 -3.07 -0.89 -11.79
CA ASP A 67 -3.24 -0.29 -13.11
C ASP A 67 -3.44 1.23 -13.05
N SER A 68 -3.48 1.81 -11.85
CA SER A 68 -3.65 3.25 -11.63
C SER A 68 -2.34 4.03 -11.51
N GLY A 69 -1.18 3.37 -11.53
CA GLY A 69 0.15 3.98 -11.49
C GLY A 69 1.23 3.12 -12.17
N MET A 70 2.43 3.64 -12.34
CA MET A 70 3.62 3.01 -12.97
C MET A 70 3.44 2.50 -14.41
N GLY A 71 2.33 2.76 -15.07
CA GLY A 71 2.10 2.29 -16.45
C GLY A 71 2.98 2.98 -17.49
N ARG A 72 2.83 2.56 -18.75
CA ARG A 72 3.58 3.11 -19.87
C ARG A 72 3.28 4.58 -20.19
N SER A 73 2.09 5.03 -19.81
CA SER A 73 1.60 6.40 -20.02
C SER A 73 1.20 7.00 -18.67
N PRO A 74 2.19 7.38 -17.84
CA PRO A 74 1.94 7.87 -16.48
C PRO A 74 1.07 9.14 -16.46
N GLU A 75 1.11 9.96 -17.51
CA GLU A 75 0.28 11.14 -17.67
C GLU A 75 -1.23 10.83 -17.73
N LYS A 76 -1.61 9.58 -18.04
CA LYS A 76 -3.00 9.10 -18.13
C LYS A 76 -3.49 8.38 -16.87
N GLN A 77 -2.61 8.23 -15.88
CA GLN A 77 -2.91 7.48 -14.67
C GLN A 77 -3.34 8.39 -13.51
N HIS A 78 -4.00 7.82 -12.51
CA HIS A 78 -4.41 8.54 -11.29
C HIS A 78 -3.20 8.88 -10.41
N PHE A 79 -2.19 7.99 -10.43
CA PHE A 79 -0.97 8.17 -9.66
C PHE A 79 0.26 8.23 -10.55
N VAL A 80 1.13 9.18 -10.25
CA VAL A 80 2.49 9.27 -10.80
C VAL A 80 3.43 8.80 -9.70
N ILE A 81 4.34 7.87 -10.01
CA ILE A 81 5.22 7.24 -9.04
C ILE A 81 6.64 7.71 -9.30
N GLU A 82 7.23 8.35 -8.32
CA GLU A 82 8.59 8.89 -8.36
C GLU A 82 9.49 8.03 -7.48
N ASP A 83 10.73 7.80 -7.92
CA ASP A 83 11.74 7.13 -7.11
C ASP A 83 12.23 8.08 -6.00
N ALA A 84 11.98 7.73 -4.75
CA ALA A 84 12.38 8.49 -3.58
C ALA A 84 13.74 8.03 -3.01
N GLY A 85 14.43 7.14 -3.70
CA GLY A 85 15.67 6.52 -3.24
C GLY A 85 15.42 5.37 -2.25
N ASP A 86 16.45 4.58 -2.00
CA ASP A 86 16.42 3.45 -1.06
C ASP A 86 15.20 2.50 -1.24
N ARG A 87 14.80 2.31 -2.49
CA ARG A 87 13.64 1.49 -2.89
C ARG A 87 12.28 2.01 -2.41
N HIS A 88 12.19 3.27 -1.97
CA HIS A 88 10.93 3.91 -1.63
C HIS A 88 10.34 4.66 -2.82
N TRP A 89 9.05 4.92 -2.74
CA TRP A 89 8.30 5.66 -3.73
C TRP A 89 7.60 6.87 -3.12
N ASN A 90 7.66 8.01 -3.84
CA ASN A 90 6.68 9.06 -3.69
C ASN A 90 5.51 8.75 -4.63
N VAL A 91 4.35 8.56 -4.06
CA VAL A 91 3.09 8.35 -4.80
C VAL A 91 2.40 9.71 -4.89
N TRP A 92 2.37 10.27 -6.10
CA TRP A 92 1.74 11.55 -6.40
C TRP A 92 0.34 11.31 -6.95
N CYS A 93 -0.70 11.86 -6.29
CA CYS A 93 -2.08 11.78 -6.76
C CYS A 93 -2.37 12.95 -7.70
N LYS A 94 -2.87 12.64 -8.90
CA LYS A 94 -3.28 13.63 -9.89
C LYS A 94 -4.61 14.27 -9.47
N THR A 95 -4.73 15.59 -9.72
CA THR A 95 -5.93 16.36 -9.46
C THR A 95 -6.13 17.46 -10.51
N GLU A 96 -7.37 17.92 -10.66
CA GLU A 96 -7.71 19.13 -11.43
C GLU A 96 -8.00 20.33 -10.50
N ASN A 97 -7.82 20.17 -9.18
CA ASN A 97 -8.04 21.25 -8.21
C ASN A 97 -7.02 22.39 -8.43
N PRO A 98 -7.46 23.62 -8.75
CA PRO A 98 -6.57 24.74 -9.04
C PRO A 98 -5.73 25.19 -7.83
N ASP A 99 -6.15 24.87 -6.61
CA ASP A 99 -5.43 25.21 -5.39
C ASP A 99 -4.22 24.30 -5.14
N VAL A 100 -4.14 23.16 -5.85
CA VAL A 100 -2.98 22.27 -5.80
C VAL A 100 -1.93 22.76 -6.82
N PRO A 101 -0.67 22.97 -6.39
CA PRO A 101 0.36 23.50 -7.27
C PRO A 101 0.68 22.54 -8.43
N GLU A 102 0.99 23.13 -9.58
CA GLU A 102 1.56 22.40 -10.71
C GLU A 102 2.99 21.96 -10.39
N ARG A 103 3.33 20.74 -10.80
CA ARG A 103 4.64 20.12 -10.59
C ARG A 103 5.08 19.36 -11.82
N THR A 104 6.38 19.26 -12.00
CA THR A 104 7.01 18.35 -12.95
C THR A 104 7.66 17.22 -12.17
N ILE A 105 7.30 15.97 -12.49
CA ILE A 105 7.70 14.77 -11.75
C ILE A 105 8.37 13.80 -12.73
N GLU A 106 9.50 13.22 -12.33
CA GLU A 106 10.15 12.11 -13.02
C GLU A 106 9.48 10.79 -12.67
N ALA A 107 8.47 10.42 -13.46
CA ALA A 107 7.64 9.24 -13.25
C ALA A 107 8.41 7.95 -13.56
N TYR A 108 8.51 7.06 -12.59
CA TYR A 108 9.03 5.71 -12.77
C TYR A 108 7.95 4.77 -13.34
N THR A 109 8.35 3.87 -14.23
CA THR A 109 7.42 2.92 -14.87
C THR A 109 7.79 1.47 -14.60
N TYR A 110 6.86 0.54 -14.78
CA TYR A 110 7.15 -0.91 -14.72
C TYR A 110 8.17 -1.42 -15.74
N HIS A 111 8.54 -0.56 -16.68
CA HIS A 111 9.59 -0.85 -17.67
C HIS A 111 10.96 -0.31 -17.25
N HIS A 112 11.08 0.18 -16.00
CA HIS A 112 12.32 0.78 -15.46
C HIS A 112 12.81 1.97 -16.31
N VAL A 113 11.87 2.74 -16.84
CA VAL A 113 12.13 3.95 -17.62
C VAL A 113 11.44 5.12 -16.95
N ASN A 114 12.17 6.21 -16.75
CA ASN A 114 11.60 7.45 -16.26
C ASN A 114 10.98 8.24 -17.40
N LYS A 115 9.89 8.94 -17.07
CA LYS A 115 9.18 9.86 -17.96
C LYS A 115 8.83 11.13 -17.22
N THR A 116 9.10 12.28 -17.82
CA THR A 116 8.70 13.57 -17.26
C THR A 116 7.20 13.77 -17.44
N VAL A 117 6.50 14.07 -16.34
CA VAL A 117 5.06 14.36 -16.32
C VAL A 117 4.84 15.69 -15.62
N THR A 118 4.15 16.62 -16.27
CA THR A 118 3.74 17.91 -15.69
C THR A 118 2.24 17.93 -15.47
N GLY A 119 1.81 18.46 -14.33
CA GLY A 119 0.40 18.57 -13.94
C GLY A 119 0.23 18.98 -12.48
N ARG A 120 -1.01 18.96 -12.01
CA ARG A 120 -1.31 19.23 -10.60
C ARG A 120 -1.28 17.94 -9.81
N PHE A 121 -0.41 17.89 -8.80
CA PHE A 121 -0.20 16.71 -7.97
C PHE A 121 -0.03 17.08 -6.51
N PHE A 122 -0.63 16.29 -5.64
CA PHE A 122 -0.32 16.29 -4.21
C PHE A 122 0.30 14.93 -3.81
N SER A 123 1.15 14.95 -2.78
CA SER A 123 1.79 13.72 -2.30
C SER A 123 0.80 12.87 -1.53
N PHE A 124 0.32 11.78 -2.14
CA PHE A 124 -0.47 10.77 -1.46
C PHE A 124 0.35 10.08 -0.36
N THR A 125 1.65 9.88 -0.59
CA THR A 125 2.55 9.26 0.40
C THR A 125 2.59 10.07 1.69
N GLU A 126 2.80 11.38 1.62
CA GLU A 126 2.86 12.23 2.82
C GLU A 126 1.48 12.34 3.49
N LEU A 127 0.42 12.43 2.70
CA LEU A 127 -0.93 12.45 3.22
C LEU A 127 -1.27 11.14 3.95
N ALA A 128 -0.93 10.01 3.36
CA ALA A 128 -1.11 8.70 3.98
C ALA A 128 -0.35 8.59 5.31
N LYS A 129 0.92 9.02 5.35
CA LYS A 129 1.74 9.05 6.57
C LYS A 129 1.11 9.91 7.67
N LYS A 130 0.59 11.10 7.33
CA LYS A 130 -0.15 11.99 8.26
C LYS A 130 -1.27 11.24 8.97
N HIS A 131 -1.98 10.37 8.24
CA HIS A 131 -3.06 9.53 8.77
C HIS A 131 -2.58 8.17 9.31
N GLY A 132 -1.27 7.94 9.41
CA GLY A 132 -0.69 6.72 10.00
C GLY A 132 -0.60 5.53 9.07
N TRP A 133 -0.77 5.73 7.75
CA TRP A 133 -0.57 4.75 6.71
C TRP A 133 0.80 4.93 6.06
N PHE A 134 1.64 3.91 6.13
CA PHE A 134 3.03 3.98 5.68
C PHE A 134 3.26 3.05 4.48
N PRO A 135 3.99 3.52 3.44
CA PRO A 135 4.40 2.68 2.33
C PRO A 135 5.42 1.63 2.78
N ILE A 136 5.62 0.61 1.97
CA ILE A 136 6.72 -0.34 2.11
C ILE A 136 7.73 -0.19 0.98
N ARG A 137 8.94 -0.71 1.19
CA ARG A 137 9.99 -0.72 0.16
C ARG A 137 9.66 -1.66 -1.00
N ALA A 138 10.06 -1.26 -2.20
CA ALA A 138 10.10 -2.17 -3.33
C ALA A 138 11.01 -3.37 -3.05
N ARG A 139 10.68 -4.52 -3.62
CA ARG A 139 11.52 -5.70 -3.55
C ARG A 139 12.83 -5.47 -4.30
N GLY A 140 13.95 -5.83 -3.70
CA GLY A 140 15.26 -5.63 -4.31
C GLY A 140 15.41 -6.27 -5.69
N TRP A 141 14.69 -7.36 -5.96
CA TRP A 141 14.68 -8.00 -7.28
C TRP A 141 13.89 -7.18 -8.33
N PHE A 142 12.85 -6.41 -7.93
CA PHE A 142 12.19 -5.47 -8.83
C PHE A 142 13.15 -4.41 -9.33
N MET A 143 13.94 -3.79 -8.45
CA MET A 143 14.91 -2.75 -8.81
C MET A 143 16.02 -3.25 -9.75
N ARG A 144 16.17 -4.56 -9.91
CA ARG A 144 17.10 -5.21 -10.86
C ARG A 144 16.40 -5.74 -12.12
N GLY A 145 15.27 -5.15 -12.53
CA GLY A 145 14.54 -5.54 -13.73
C GLY A 145 13.56 -6.69 -13.51
N GLY A 146 13.14 -6.94 -12.28
CA GLY A 146 12.18 -7.99 -11.95
C GLY A 146 10.73 -7.62 -12.28
N LYS A 147 9.82 -8.55 -11.97
CA LYS A 147 8.40 -8.44 -12.29
C LYS A 147 7.72 -7.24 -11.60
N PRO A 148 6.70 -6.64 -12.21
CA PRO A 148 5.91 -5.52 -11.65
C PRO A 148 5.40 -5.76 -10.21
N SER A 149 5.07 -7.01 -9.86
CA SER A 149 4.58 -7.36 -8.52
C SER A 149 5.57 -7.08 -7.37
N GLY A 150 6.82 -6.74 -7.68
CA GLY A 150 7.81 -6.36 -6.67
C GLY A 150 7.93 -4.86 -6.47
N ALA A 151 7.22 -4.04 -7.22
CA ALA A 151 7.29 -2.59 -7.08
C ALA A 151 6.71 -2.09 -5.76
N GLU A 152 5.66 -2.73 -5.24
CA GLU A 152 5.00 -2.49 -3.94
C GLU A 152 4.54 -1.02 -3.71
N TRP A 153 4.58 -0.16 -4.71
CA TRP A 153 4.22 1.27 -4.60
C TRP A 153 2.77 1.49 -4.16
N TRP A 154 1.91 0.53 -4.39
CA TRP A 154 0.48 0.55 -4.06
C TRP A 154 0.16 0.15 -2.63
N HIS A 155 1.14 -0.44 -1.90
CA HIS A 155 0.91 -1.04 -0.60
C HIS A 155 1.19 -0.04 0.53
N PHE A 156 0.19 0.16 1.40
CA PHE A 156 0.28 1.00 2.60
C PHE A 156 -0.19 0.24 3.83
N GLN A 157 0.52 0.41 4.94
CA GLN A 157 0.28 -0.26 6.21
C GLN A 157 -0.07 0.74 7.31
N TYR A 158 -1.08 0.41 8.14
CA TYR A 158 -1.45 1.19 9.29
C TYR A 158 -0.63 0.79 10.51
N ASN A 159 0.45 1.53 10.78
CA ASN A 159 1.40 1.16 11.83
C ASN A 159 1.01 1.68 13.22
N LYS A 160 0.15 2.71 13.33
CA LYS A 160 -0.28 3.26 14.63
C LYS A 160 -0.98 2.25 15.54
N ALA A 161 -1.53 1.18 14.99
CA ALA A 161 -2.13 0.10 15.76
C ALA A 161 -1.10 -0.93 16.28
N LEU A 162 0.17 -0.77 15.94
CA LEU A 162 1.25 -1.69 16.28
C LEU A 162 2.24 -1.01 17.24
N ALA A 163 2.79 -1.79 18.16
CA ALA A 163 3.86 -1.35 19.04
C ALA A 163 5.21 -1.79 18.47
N GLU A 164 6.09 -0.81 18.22
CA GLU A 164 7.41 -1.05 17.65
C GLU A 164 8.21 -2.08 18.48
N GLY A 165 8.79 -3.08 17.79
CA GLY A 165 9.56 -4.15 18.41
C GLY A 165 8.77 -5.09 19.32
N LYS A 166 7.45 -4.85 19.53
CA LYS A 166 6.62 -5.62 20.48
C LYS A 166 5.49 -6.38 19.81
N SER A 167 4.78 -5.77 18.85
CA SER A 167 3.66 -6.43 18.16
C SER A 167 4.15 -7.63 17.38
N GLN A 168 3.56 -8.79 17.66
CA GLN A 168 3.84 -10.04 16.97
C GLN A 168 2.71 -10.36 15.99
N PHE A 169 3.05 -10.92 14.84
CA PHE A 169 2.08 -11.24 13.80
C PHE A 169 0.97 -12.18 14.30
N GLY A 170 1.33 -13.21 15.05
CA GLY A 170 0.36 -14.14 15.64
C GLY A 170 -0.58 -13.47 16.64
N THR A 171 -0.09 -12.53 17.46
CA THR A 171 -0.92 -11.76 18.39
C THR A 171 -1.94 -10.91 17.64
N GLU A 172 -1.54 -10.28 16.56
CA GLU A 172 -2.45 -9.48 15.72
C GLU A 172 -3.47 -10.37 14.96
N LEU A 173 -3.08 -11.58 14.55
CA LEU A 173 -4.03 -12.56 13.98
C LEU A 173 -5.09 -12.99 14.98
N LEU A 174 -4.73 -13.27 16.24
CA LEU A 174 -5.65 -13.70 17.30
C LEU A 174 -6.68 -12.63 17.68
N ARG A 175 -6.51 -11.38 17.25
CA ARG A 175 -7.55 -10.34 17.38
C ARG A 175 -8.73 -10.55 16.41
N LEU A 176 -8.53 -11.33 15.35
CA LEU A 176 -9.49 -11.50 14.25
C LEU A 176 -9.93 -12.94 14.03
N TYR A 177 -9.11 -13.89 14.49
CA TYR A 177 -9.28 -15.32 14.24
C TYR A 177 -9.05 -16.11 15.50
N SER A 178 -9.69 -17.26 15.62
CA SER A 178 -9.39 -18.21 16.68
C SER A 178 -7.99 -18.82 16.50
N ARG A 179 -7.42 -19.31 17.57
CA ARG A 179 -6.14 -20.04 17.52
C ARG A 179 -6.22 -21.24 16.57
N GLU A 180 -7.32 -21.99 16.64
CA GLU A 180 -7.56 -23.15 15.78
C GLU A 180 -7.57 -22.77 14.28
N GLU A 181 -8.18 -21.63 13.92
CA GLU A 181 -8.15 -21.13 12.55
C GLU A 181 -6.72 -20.76 12.12
N CYS A 182 -5.95 -20.09 13.00
CA CYS A 182 -4.57 -19.74 12.70
C CYS A 182 -3.67 -20.96 12.50
N GLU A 183 -3.81 -21.98 13.33
CA GLU A 183 -2.99 -23.20 13.27
C GLU A 183 -3.25 -24.05 12.02
N LYS A 184 -4.41 -23.91 11.38
CA LYS A 184 -4.70 -24.54 10.07
C LYS A 184 -3.91 -23.96 8.91
N PHE A 185 -3.26 -22.83 9.10
CA PHE A 185 -2.54 -22.09 8.06
C PHE A 185 -1.06 -21.92 8.42
N ALA A 186 -0.18 -21.94 7.42
CA ALA A 186 1.27 -21.81 7.56
C ALA A 186 1.72 -20.51 8.28
N TYR A 187 0.84 -19.52 8.41
CA TYR A 187 1.13 -18.27 9.15
C TYR A 187 1.43 -18.46 10.61
N TRP A 188 0.95 -19.54 11.21
CA TRP A 188 1.20 -19.79 12.62
C TRP A 188 2.69 -20.02 12.92
N GLU A 189 3.46 -20.52 11.96
CA GLU A 189 4.91 -20.64 12.05
C GLU A 189 5.59 -19.28 12.18
N ASP A 190 4.97 -18.25 11.61
CA ASP A 190 5.42 -16.86 11.67
C ASP A 190 4.81 -16.07 12.85
N SER A 191 4.07 -16.73 13.74
CA SER A 191 3.30 -16.09 14.82
C SER A 191 4.14 -15.24 15.77
N LYS A 192 5.40 -15.61 15.98
CA LYS A 192 6.36 -14.91 16.86
C LYS A 192 7.11 -13.79 16.15
N CYS A 193 6.90 -13.58 14.84
CA CYS A 193 7.55 -12.52 14.10
C CYS A 193 6.99 -11.17 14.52
N CYS A 194 7.86 -10.21 14.84
CA CYS A 194 7.46 -8.81 15.03
C CYS A 194 6.91 -8.26 13.73
N THR A 195 5.72 -7.64 13.78
CA THR A 195 5.08 -6.99 12.66
C THR A 195 5.56 -5.56 12.46
N PHE A 196 6.19 -4.97 13.49
CA PHE A 196 6.75 -3.64 13.48
C PHE A 196 8.22 -3.69 13.84
N GLY A 197 9.05 -2.86 13.19
CA GLY A 197 10.50 -2.86 13.38
C GLY A 197 11.24 -3.90 12.54
N VAL A 198 10.55 -4.69 11.73
CA VAL A 198 11.16 -5.31 10.56
C VAL A 198 11.34 -4.21 9.53
N ASP A 199 12.46 -4.20 8.82
CA ASP A 199 12.85 -3.16 7.87
C ASP A 199 11.91 -3.10 6.64
N TRP A 200 10.67 -2.65 6.90
CA TRP A 200 9.62 -2.42 5.91
C TRP A 200 9.62 -0.99 5.38
N PHE A 201 10.44 -0.13 5.98
CA PHE A 201 10.56 1.29 5.70
C PHE A 201 11.92 1.64 5.16
#